data_53212a8d481b696b4c790a548e4dc636
#
_entry.id   53212a8d481b696b4c790a548e4dc636
#
_cell.length_a   1.000
_cell.length_b   1.000
_cell.length_c   1.000
_cell.angle_alpha   90.00
_cell.angle_beta   90.00
_cell.angle_gamma   90.00
#
_symmetry.space_group_name_H-M   'P 1'
#
loop_
_entity.id
_entity.type
_entity.pdbx_description
1 polymer ?
#
loop_
_entity_poly.entity_id
_entity_poly.type
_entity_poly.pdbx_seq_one_letter_code
_entity_poly.pdbx_strand_id
1 'polypeptide(L)'
;RREARLAAIAEAKAKIEARAEERDATEQAAYQEKVARREAQRKAGKKPRGRDPEPPTGGPRDKDQINFTDPQSRIMPVTGKGFDQCYNAQAAVDTESLLVTHVHVTQATNDKQQVMPLLTAWQGYPETLGKPDHLLGDTGYFSASNIQACHDHGIEPLLAMKRDVHHLPVFERFAADPPAPESEDPVEQMAHRLKTQAGRALYALRKHTVEPVFGIIKHVMGFRQFSLRGLDKVSGEWRLATMAWNIKRMHRLTAG
;
A
#
# COMPACT_ATOMS: atom_id res chain seq x y z
N ARG A 1 17.12 30.10 24.50
CA ARG A 1 17.51 29.14 23.43
C ARG A 1 17.78 27.73 23.98
N ARG A 2 18.54 27.58 25.10
CA ARG A 2 18.83 26.25 25.68
C ARG A 2 17.57 25.57 26.22
N GLU A 3 16.77 26.30 26.97
CA GLU A 3 15.51 25.81 27.56
C GLU A 3 14.53 25.38 26.49
N ALA A 4 14.37 26.16 25.41
CA ALA A 4 13.51 25.79 24.26
C ALA A 4 13.98 24.49 23.56
N ARG A 5 15.30 24.26 23.46
CA ARG A 5 15.83 23.01 22.93
C ARG A 5 15.56 21.83 23.85
N LEU A 6 15.73 22.01 25.16
CA LEU A 6 15.44 20.96 26.15
C LEU A 6 13.96 20.60 26.16
N ALA A 7 13.05 21.58 26.08
CA ALA A 7 11.64 21.35 25.96
C ALA A 7 11.28 20.58 24.68
N ALA A 8 11.85 20.96 23.54
CA ALA A 8 11.62 20.25 22.27
C ALA A 8 12.15 18.80 22.31
N ILE A 9 13.28 18.55 22.96
CA ILE A 9 13.81 17.20 23.14
C ILE A 9 12.89 16.37 24.05
N ALA A 10 12.41 16.96 25.15
CA ALA A 10 11.48 16.28 26.06
C ALA A 10 10.15 15.93 25.36
N GLU A 11 9.60 16.84 24.56
CA GLU A 11 8.41 16.59 23.74
C GLU A 11 8.66 15.49 22.70
N ALA A 12 9.80 15.52 22.02
CA ALA A 12 10.17 14.51 21.05
C ALA A 12 10.29 13.13 21.70
N LYS A 13 10.90 13.04 22.88
CA LYS A 13 11.03 11.82 23.67
C LYS A 13 9.65 11.26 24.03
N ALA A 14 8.74 12.07 24.57
CA ALA A 14 7.39 11.67 24.90
C ALA A 14 6.61 11.13 23.68
N LYS A 15 6.78 11.76 22.51
CA LYS A 15 6.17 11.27 21.26
C LYS A 15 6.76 9.94 20.79
N ILE A 16 8.05 9.69 20.99
CA ILE A 16 8.68 8.39 20.69
C ILE A 16 8.14 7.32 21.63
N GLU A 17 8.03 7.62 22.92
CA GLU A 17 7.49 6.72 23.93
C GLU A 17 6.02 6.34 23.62
N ALA A 18 5.17 7.32 23.33
CA ALA A 18 3.78 7.07 22.96
C ALA A 18 3.66 6.18 21.70
N ARG A 19 4.48 6.41 20.67
CA ARG A 19 4.52 5.55 19.47
C ARG A 19 5.01 4.13 19.77
N ALA A 20 5.97 4.01 20.69
CA ALA A 20 6.43 2.71 21.11
C ALA A 20 5.33 1.93 21.82
N GLU A 21 4.54 2.56 22.67
CA GLU A 21 3.38 1.94 23.35
C GLU A 21 2.33 1.46 22.36
N GLU A 22 1.95 2.28 21.36
CA GLU A 22 1.00 1.88 20.30
C GLU A 22 1.53 0.68 19.49
N ARG A 23 2.81 0.71 19.13
CA ARG A 23 3.47 -0.39 18.43
C ARG A 23 3.49 -1.66 19.26
N ASP A 24 3.86 -1.55 20.52
CA ASP A 24 3.98 -2.68 21.45
C ASP A 24 2.63 -3.34 21.67
N ALA A 25 1.55 -2.58 21.79
CA ALA A 25 0.19 -3.11 21.86
C ALA A 25 -0.17 -3.92 20.60
N THR A 26 0.17 -3.39 19.42
CA THR A 26 -0.07 -4.07 18.14
C THR A 26 0.77 -5.34 17.98
N GLU A 27 2.06 -5.27 18.31
CA GLU A 27 2.97 -6.42 18.23
C GLU A 27 2.59 -7.50 19.25
N GLN A 28 2.15 -7.11 20.44
CA GLN A 28 1.67 -8.04 21.47
C GLN A 28 0.40 -8.77 21.03
N ALA A 29 -0.55 -8.06 20.44
CA ALA A 29 -1.77 -8.67 19.89
C ALA A 29 -1.43 -9.67 18.77
N ALA A 30 -0.57 -9.29 17.84
CA ALA A 30 -0.11 -10.16 16.76
C ALA A 30 0.69 -11.38 17.27
N TYR A 31 1.46 -11.23 18.35
CA TYR A 31 2.15 -12.33 19.01
C TYR A 31 1.16 -13.33 19.62
N GLN A 32 0.17 -12.82 20.38
CA GLN A 32 -0.85 -13.66 21.00
C GLN A 32 -1.65 -14.45 19.95
N GLU A 33 -2.02 -13.82 18.84
CA GLU A 33 -2.70 -14.47 17.73
C GLU A 33 -1.86 -15.62 17.14
N LYS A 34 -0.55 -15.38 16.90
CA LYS A 34 0.36 -16.42 16.41
C LYS A 34 0.52 -17.58 17.38
N VAL A 35 0.62 -17.31 18.68
CA VAL A 35 0.70 -18.32 19.73
C VAL A 35 -0.59 -19.15 19.75
N ALA A 36 -1.76 -18.49 19.79
CA ALA A 36 -3.05 -19.16 19.81
C ALA A 36 -3.26 -20.05 18.57
N ARG A 37 -2.87 -19.57 17.38
CA ARG A 37 -2.94 -20.36 16.14
C ARG A 37 -2.05 -21.60 16.21
N ARG A 38 -0.84 -21.50 16.75
CA ARG A 38 0.06 -22.66 16.91
C ARG A 38 -0.46 -23.67 17.95
N GLU A 39 -1.04 -23.18 19.02
CA GLU A 39 -1.67 -24.04 20.01
C GLU A 39 -2.87 -24.79 19.43
N ALA A 40 -3.70 -24.12 18.66
CA ALA A 40 -4.81 -24.75 17.94
C ALA A 40 -4.31 -25.83 16.97
N GLN A 41 -3.22 -25.58 16.23
CA GLN A 41 -2.60 -26.60 15.37
C GLN A 41 -2.08 -27.80 16.16
N ARG A 42 -1.43 -27.57 17.32
CA ARG A 42 -0.96 -28.66 18.22
C ARG A 42 -2.11 -29.46 18.76
N LYS A 43 -3.20 -28.81 19.20
CA LYS A 43 -4.43 -29.50 19.68
C LYS A 43 -5.10 -30.32 18.58
N ALA A 44 -5.01 -29.88 17.33
CA ALA A 44 -5.49 -30.63 16.15
C ALA A 44 -4.53 -31.73 15.66
N GLY A 45 -3.50 -32.09 16.46
CA GLY A 45 -2.54 -33.13 16.11
C GLY A 45 -1.53 -32.75 15.00
N LYS A 46 -1.50 -31.49 14.58
CA LYS A 46 -0.58 -30.97 13.54
C LYS A 46 0.67 -30.40 14.20
N LYS A 47 1.86 -30.73 13.67
CA LYS A 47 3.12 -30.13 14.13
C LYS A 47 3.32 -28.76 13.42
N PRO A 48 3.30 -27.63 14.16
CA PRO A 48 3.57 -26.33 13.57
C PRO A 48 4.97 -26.28 12.95
N ARG A 49 5.11 -25.73 11.77
CA ARG A 49 6.41 -25.55 11.09
C ARG A 49 7.10 -24.27 11.52
N GLY A 50 8.43 -24.27 11.53
CA GLY A 50 9.27 -23.11 11.84
C GLY A 50 9.46 -22.87 13.35
N ARG A 51 10.25 -21.83 13.68
CA ARG A 51 10.59 -21.42 15.04
C ARG A 51 9.34 -20.92 15.79
N ASP A 52 9.29 -21.15 17.10
CA ASP A 52 8.22 -20.59 17.93
C ASP A 52 8.29 -19.05 17.93
N PRO A 53 7.14 -18.37 17.97
CA PRO A 53 7.13 -16.92 18.02
C PRO A 53 7.80 -16.41 19.30
N GLU A 54 8.64 -15.41 19.17
CA GLU A 54 9.26 -14.73 20.29
C GLU A 54 8.37 -13.55 20.75
N PRO A 55 8.26 -13.32 22.06
CA PRO A 55 7.53 -12.18 22.58
C PRO A 55 8.19 -10.87 22.10
N PRO A 56 7.40 -9.83 21.77
CA PRO A 56 7.96 -8.54 21.38
C PRO A 56 8.70 -7.89 22.56
N THR A 57 9.79 -7.23 22.25
CA THR A 57 10.51 -6.36 23.19
C THR A 57 9.84 -5.01 23.22
N GLY A 58 9.24 -4.64 24.35
CA GLY A 58 8.54 -3.37 24.50
C GLY A 58 9.49 -2.16 24.62
N GLY A 59 8.91 -0.98 24.45
CA GLY A 59 9.56 0.31 24.62
C GLY A 59 10.24 0.90 23.39
N PRO A 60 10.81 2.09 23.50
CA PRO A 60 11.54 2.75 22.42
C PRO A 60 12.76 1.93 21.97
N ARG A 61 12.98 1.89 20.65
CA ARG A 61 14.12 1.23 20.01
C ARG A 61 15.15 2.25 19.55
N ASP A 62 16.42 1.87 19.49
CA ASP A 62 17.53 2.75 19.06
C ASP A 62 17.31 3.40 17.69
N LYS A 63 16.56 2.72 16.83
CA LYS A 63 16.19 3.21 15.47
C LYS A 63 14.99 4.14 15.45
N ASP A 64 14.28 4.31 16.58
CA ASP A 64 13.11 5.17 16.61
C ASP A 64 13.55 6.64 16.53
N GLN A 65 12.99 7.34 15.58
CA GLN A 65 13.36 8.72 15.28
C GLN A 65 12.12 9.60 15.16
N ILE A 66 12.30 10.88 15.43
CA ILE A 66 11.28 11.89 15.24
C ILE A 66 11.84 13.11 14.54
N ASN A 67 11.10 13.64 13.58
CA ASN A 67 11.44 14.91 12.95
C ASN A 67 10.91 16.06 13.82
N PHE A 68 11.81 16.95 14.28
CA PHE A 68 11.42 18.12 15.07
C PHE A 68 10.55 19.13 14.30
N THR A 69 10.68 19.12 12.97
CA THR A 69 9.94 20.04 12.12
C THR A 69 8.56 19.53 11.77
N ASP A 70 8.43 18.20 11.56
CA ASP A 70 7.18 17.50 11.29
C ASP A 70 7.14 16.17 12.04
N PRO A 71 6.67 16.16 13.28
CA PRO A 71 6.62 14.94 14.09
C PRO A 71 5.78 13.83 13.50
N GLN A 72 4.88 14.12 12.57
CA GLN A 72 4.02 13.11 11.94
C GLN A 72 4.66 12.45 10.72
N SER A 73 5.71 13.02 10.13
CA SER A 73 6.47 12.33 9.07
C SER A 73 7.18 11.08 9.58
N ARG A 74 7.54 10.19 8.67
CA ARG A 74 8.25 8.94 8.98
C ARG A 74 9.44 8.77 8.04
N ILE A 75 10.50 8.14 8.54
CA ILE A 75 11.62 7.72 7.70
C ILE A 75 11.16 6.61 6.78
N MET A 76 11.27 6.86 5.48
CA MET A 76 10.91 5.90 4.44
C MET A 76 12.03 5.81 3.40
N PRO A 77 12.21 4.63 2.75
CA PRO A 77 13.12 4.50 1.63
C PRO A 77 12.62 5.33 0.44
N VAL A 78 13.50 6.11 -0.18
CA VAL A 78 13.21 6.92 -1.36
C VAL A 78 14.11 6.49 -2.50
N THR A 79 13.51 6.22 -3.67
CA THR A 79 14.24 5.75 -4.85
C THR A 79 15.37 6.72 -5.21
N GLY A 80 16.60 6.22 -5.27
CA GLY A 80 17.80 6.98 -5.63
C GLY A 80 18.34 7.94 -4.57
N LYS A 81 17.71 8.02 -3.38
CA LYS A 81 18.11 8.96 -2.30
C LYS A 81 18.38 8.30 -0.94
N GLY A 82 18.22 6.98 -0.82
CA GLY A 82 18.33 6.28 0.46
C GLY A 82 17.07 6.42 1.31
N PHE A 83 17.12 7.16 2.42
CA PHE A 83 15.99 7.37 3.33
C PHE A 83 15.72 8.87 3.51
N ASP A 84 14.44 9.21 3.61
CA ASP A 84 14.01 10.59 3.87
C ASP A 84 12.79 10.60 4.79
N GLN A 85 12.48 11.78 5.36
CA GLN A 85 11.29 12.01 6.16
C GLN A 85 10.10 12.27 5.24
N CYS A 86 9.21 11.30 5.14
CA CYS A 86 8.14 11.27 4.15
C CYS A 86 6.78 10.94 4.75
N TYR A 87 5.78 11.09 3.90
CA TYR A 87 4.46 10.47 3.98
C TYR A 87 4.29 9.53 2.79
N ASN A 88 3.52 8.48 2.99
CA ASN A 88 3.16 7.57 1.92
C ASN A 88 1.84 8.03 1.29
N ALA A 89 1.90 8.57 0.08
CA ALA A 89 0.76 9.07 -0.67
C ALA A 89 0.23 7.99 -1.61
N GLN A 90 -0.98 7.55 -1.36
CA GLN A 90 -1.69 6.52 -2.12
C GLN A 90 -2.65 7.15 -3.13
N ALA A 91 -2.79 6.50 -4.28
CA ALA A 91 -3.80 6.84 -5.29
C ALA A 91 -4.27 5.59 -6.02
N ALA A 92 -5.58 5.46 -6.21
CA ALA A 92 -6.17 4.54 -7.16
C ALA A 92 -6.53 5.29 -8.43
N VAL A 93 -6.15 4.72 -9.57
CA VAL A 93 -6.32 5.34 -10.88
C VAL A 93 -7.10 4.39 -11.78
N ASP A 94 -8.15 4.90 -12.39
CA ASP A 94 -8.93 4.16 -13.39
C ASP A 94 -8.11 3.94 -14.67
N THR A 95 -8.15 2.72 -15.19
CA THR A 95 -7.29 2.30 -16.31
C THR A 95 -7.67 2.89 -17.66
N GLU A 96 -8.95 3.24 -17.84
CA GLU A 96 -9.47 3.77 -19.10
C GLU A 96 -9.41 5.29 -19.14
N SER A 97 -9.98 5.92 -18.13
CA SER A 97 -10.06 7.39 -18.07
C SER A 97 -8.80 8.05 -17.56
N LEU A 98 -7.93 7.33 -16.83
CA LEU A 98 -6.81 7.86 -16.05
C LEU A 98 -7.22 8.84 -14.95
N LEU A 99 -8.48 8.82 -14.53
CA LEU A 99 -8.93 9.59 -13.40
C LEU A 99 -8.47 8.95 -12.09
N VAL A 100 -8.09 9.77 -11.15
CA VAL A 100 -7.80 9.33 -9.78
C VAL A 100 -9.13 9.15 -9.06
N THR A 101 -9.47 7.92 -8.73
CA THR A 101 -10.75 7.56 -8.11
C THR A 101 -10.71 7.61 -6.59
N HIS A 102 -9.55 7.38 -5.99
CA HIS A 102 -9.35 7.48 -4.56
C HIS A 102 -7.94 7.92 -4.21
N VAL A 103 -7.81 8.67 -3.12
CA VAL A 103 -6.52 9.07 -2.54
C VAL A 103 -6.57 9.06 -1.03
N HIS A 104 -5.46 8.65 -0.42
CA HIS A 104 -5.20 8.88 1.00
C HIS A 104 -3.71 9.05 1.26
N VAL A 105 -3.37 9.61 2.40
CA VAL A 105 -2.00 9.74 2.86
C VAL A 105 -1.87 8.98 4.17
N THR A 106 -0.81 8.21 4.30
CA THR A 106 -0.55 7.40 5.48
C THR A 106 0.90 7.59 5.97
N GLN A 107 1.10 7.25 7.23
CA GLN A 107 2.41 7.18 7.86
C GLN A 107 3.05 5.77 7.77
N ALA A 108 2.32 4.80 7.18
CA ALA A 108 2.83 3.45 6.99
C ALA A 108 4.00 3.46 5.99
N THR A 109 5.09 2.81 6.38
CA THR A 109 6.32 2.72 5.57
C THR A 109 6.24 1.67 4.45
N ASN A 110 5.14 0.93 4.37
CA ASN A 110 4.86 -0.07 3.33
C ASN A 110 3.38 -0.06 2.95
N ASP A 111 3.07 -0.66 1.81
CA ASP A 111 1.75 -0.60 1.19
C ASP A 111 0.82 -1.77 1.56
N LYS A 112 1.30 -2.76 2.32
CA LYS A 112 0.54 -3.99 2.64
C LYS A 112 -0.80 -3.75 3.30
N GLN A 113 -0.92 -2.70 4.09
CA GLN A 113 -2.15 -2.36 4.81
C GLN A 113 -3.01 -1.31 4.08
N GLN A 114 -2.64 -0.91 2.85
CA GLN A 114 -3.30 0.19 2.16
C GLN A 114 -4.46 -0.25 1.26
N VAL A 115 -4.64 -1.55 1.03
CA VAL A 115 -5.77 -2.10 0.25
C VAL A 115 -7.08 -1.95 1.02
N MET A 116 -7.14 -2.28 2.30
CA MET A 116 -8.37 -2.18 3.10
C MET A 116 -8.94 -0.76 3.18
N PRO A 117 -8.15 0.30 3.46
CA PRO A 117 -8.66 1.67 3.42
C PRO A 117 -9.27 2.05 2.08
N LEU A 118 -8.68 1.60 0.97
CA LEU A 118 -9.19 1.82 -0.38
C LEU A 118 -10.53 1.12 -0.59
N LEU A 119 -10.63 -0.17 -0.26
CA LEU A 119 -11.86 -0.97 -0.41
C LEU A 119 -13.01 -0.38 0.42
N THR A 120 -12.72 0.00 1.67
CA THR A 120 -13.69 0.64 2.56
C THR A 120 -14.18 1.98 2.00
N ALA A 121 -13.29 2.78 1.42
CA ALA A 121 -13.67 4.06 0.81
C ALA A 121 -14.58 3.85 -0.39
N TRP A 122 -14.31 2.87 -1.25
CA TRP A 122 -15.15 2.57 -2.41
C TRP A 122 -16.55 2.08 -2.04
N GLN A 123 -16.72 1.40 -0.90
CA GLN A 123 -18.06 1.04 -0.40
C GLN A 123 -18.93 2.25 -0.07
N GLY A 124 -18.32 3.36 0.32
CA GLY A 124 -19.01 4.61 0.63
C GLY A 124 -19.31 5.48 -0.61
N TYR A 125 -18.89 5.07 -1.80
CA TYR A 125 -19.15 5.84 -3.01
C TYR A 125 -20.57 5.63 -3.56
N PRO A 126 -21.16 6.65 -4.19
CA PRO A 126 -22.45 6.51 -4.84
C PRO A 126 -22.42 5.38 -5.89
N GLU A 127 -23.49 4.61 -5.97
CA GLU A 127 -23.64 3.52 -6.96
C GLU A 127 -23.47 4.00 -8.42
N THR A 128 -23.80 5.28 -8.68
CA THR A 128 -23.61 5.91 -9.99
C THR A 128 -22.17 5.98 -10.48
N LEU A 129 -21.19 5.85 -9.59
CA LEU A 129 -19.79 5.78 -9.96
C LEU A 129 -19.35 4.38 -10.38
N GLY A 130 -20.21 3.38 -10.19
CA GLY A 130 -19.88 1.99 -10.45
C GLY A 130 -18.90 1.40 -9.43
N LYS A 131 -18.52 0.16 -9.67
CA LYS A 131 -17.56 -0.60 -8.88
C LYS A 131 -16.46 -1.12 -9.79
N PRO A 132 -15.19 -1.08 -9.38
CA PRO A 132 -14.13 -1.65 -10.18
C PRO A 132 -14.22 -3.18 -10.19
N ASP A 133 -14.04 -3.79 -11.37
CA ASP A 133 -13.99 -5.24 -11.51
C ASP A 133 -12.65 -5.81 -11.03
N HIS A 134 -11.58 -5.05 -11.21
CA HIS A 134 -10.21 -5.49 -10.92
C HIS A 134 -9.43 -4.47 -10.11
N LEU A 135 -8.54 -4.98 -9.24
CA LEU A 135 -7.53 -4.17 -8.54
C LEU A 135 -6.13 -4.61 -8.97
N LEU A 136 -5.40 -3.71 -9.64
CA LEU A 136 -4.04 -3.94 -10.08
C LEU A 136 -3.06 -3.30 -9.08
N GLY A 137 -2.17 -4.08 -8.49
CA GLY A 137 -1.17 -3.59 -7.54
C GLY A 137 0.21 -4.22 -7.74
N ASP A 138 1.25 -3.53 -7.27
CA ASP A 138 2.59 -4.10 -7.27
C ASP A 138 2.83 -5.04 -6.06
N THR A 139 4.08 -5.49 -5.92
CA THR A 139 4.46 -6.42 -4.84
C THR A 139 4.32 -5.82 -3.44
N GLY A 140 4.26 -4.50 -3.31
CA GLY A 140 4.06 -3.80 -2.04
C GLY A 140 2.70 -4.10 -1.43
N TYR A 141 1.68 -4.31 -2.27
CA TYR A 141 0.30 -4.61 -1.84
C TYR A 141 0.02 -6.10 -1.64
N PHE A 142 0.96 -6.98 -2.03
CA PHE A 142 0.72 -8.41 -1.96
C PHE A 142 0.63 -8.93 -0.52
N SER A 143 -0.51 -9.51 -0.18
CA SER A 143 -0.71 -10.38 1.00
C SER A 143 -1.94 -11.26 0.78
N ALA A 144 -1.97 -12.43 1.41
CA ALA A 144 -3.14 -13.32 1.33
C ALA A 144 -4.41 -12.63 1.88
N SER A 145 -4.27 -11.81 2.94
CA SER A 145 -5.39 -11.05 3.50
C SER A 145 -5.93 -10.00 2.53
N ASN A 146 -5.08 -9.33 1.75
CA ASN A 146 -5.52 -8.35 0.76
C ASN A 146 -6.25 -9.03 -0.41
N ILE A 147 -5.78 -10.20 -0.84
CA ILE A 147 -6.45 -10.99 -1.88
C ILE A 147 -7.84 -11.39 -1.41
N GLN A 148 -7.95 -11.94 -0.20
CA GLN A 148 -9.24 -12.32 0.37
C GLN A 148 -10.16 -11.11 0.52
N ALA A 149 -9.65 -9.99 1.03
CA ALA A 149 -10.42 -8.76 1.18
C ALA A 149 -10.98 -8.24 -0.16
N CYS A 150 -10.19 -8.31 -1.24
CA CYS A 150 -10.69 -7.96 -2.57
C CYS A 150 -11.86 -8.87 -2.99
N HIS A 151 -11.72 -10.19 -2.82
CA HIS A 151 -12.80 -11.14 -3.15
C HIS A 151 -14.05 -10.91 -2.30
N ASP A 152 -13.91 -10.65 -0.99
CA ASP A 152 -15.03 -10.34 -0.10
C ASP A 152 -15.79 -9.09 -0.54
N HIS A 153 -15.09 -8.16 -1.23
CA HIS A 153 -15.68 -6.97 -1.84
C HIS A 153 -16.14 -7.20 -3.30
N GLY A 154 -15.98 -8.41 -3.84
CA GLY A 154 -16.30 -8.78 -5.21
C GLY A 154 -15.44 -8.07 -6.25
N ILE A 155 -14.18 -7.82 -5.93
CA ILE A 155 -13.15 -7.22 -6.80
C ILE A 155 -12.08 -8.27 -7.04
N GLU A 156 -11.69 -8.47 -8.30
CA GLU A 156 -10.65 -9.40 -8.68
C GLU A 156 -9.26 -8.76 -8.50
N PRO A 157 -8.42 -9.27 -7.58
CA PRO A 157 -7.07 -8.74 -7.40
C PRO A 157 -6.10 -9.32 -8.45
N LEU A 158 -5.20 -8.47 -8.93
CA LEU A 158 -3.99 -8.82 -9.67
C LEU A 158 -2.80 -8.12 -9.00
N LEU A 159 -2.34 -8.71 -7.91
CA LEU A 159 -1.22 -8.20 -7.10
C LEU A 159 0.04 -9.01 -7.41
N ALA A 160 1.11 -8.37 -7.85
CA ALA A 160 2.35 -9.08 -8.15
C ALA A 160 2.92 -9.75 -6.90
N MET A 161 3.21 -11.05 -6.99
CA MET A 161 3.78 -11.82 -5.88
C MET A 161 5.29 -11.66 -5.77
N LYS A 162 5.95 -11.38 -6.89
CA LYS A 162 7.39 -11.19 -7.02
C LYS A 162 7.66 -10.05 -7.99
N ARG A 163 8.86 -9.49 -7.89
CA ARG A 163 9.31 -8.50 -8.87
C ARG A 163 9.36 -9.16 -10.24
N ASP A 164 8.62 -8.61 -11.21
CA ASP A 164 8.56 -9.13 -12.57
C ASP A 164 9.93 -9.10 -13.23
N VAL A 165 10.23 -10.14 -14.00
CA VAL A 165 11.34 -10.12 -14.94
C VAL A 165 10.97 -9.13 -16.05
N HIS A 166 11.77 -8.07 -16.22
CA HIS A 166 11.46 -6.97 -17.16
C HIS A 166 11.31 -7.41 -18.62
N HIS A 167 11.93 -8.54 -18.99
CA HIS A 167 11.85 -9.11 -20.34
C HIS A 167 11.68 -10.62 -20.23
N LEU A 168 10.45 -11.09 -20.38
CA LEU A 168 10.20 -12.52 -20.60
C LEU A 168 10.85 -12.94 -21.93
N PRO A 169 11.49 -14.12 -21.99
CA PRO A 169 11.94 -14.70 -23.24
C PRO A 169 10.79 -14.78 -24.26
N VAL A 170 11.12 -14.65 -25.55
CA VAL A 170 10.11 -14.63 -26.62
C VAL A 170 9.20 -15.84 -26.56
N PHE A 171 9.75 -17.03 -26.31
CA PHE A 171 8.98 -18.26 -26.19
C PHE A 171 7.97 -18.25 -25.05
N GLU A 172 8.29 -17.60 -23.91
CA GLU A 172 7.39 -17.49 -22.76
C GLU A 172 6.27 -16.46 -22.99
N ARG A 173 6.50 -15.48 -23.88
CA ARG A 173 5.47 -14.49 -24.21
C ARG A 173 4.30 -15.10 -25.00
N PHE A 174 4.60 -16.07 -25.85
CA PHE A 174 3.66 -16.71 -26.75
C PHE A 174 3.29 -18.15 -26.32
N ALA A 175 3.78 -18.58 -25.16
CA ALA A 175 3.39 -19.87 -24.60
C ALA A 175 1.87 -19.94 -24.34
N ALA A 176 1.31 -21.12 -24.51
CA ALA A 176 -0.07 -21.37 -24.13
C ALA A 176 -0.28 -21.09 -22.64
N ASP A 177 -1.51 -20.73 -22.28
CA ASP A 177 -1.85 -20.51 -20.89
C ASP A 177 -1.64 -21.78 -20.07
N PRO A 178 -1.11 -21.68 -18.85
CA PRO A 178 -0.94 -22.83 -17.98
C PRO A 178 -2.31 -23.43 -17.61
N PRO A 179 -2.40 -24.73 -17.34
CA PRO A 179 -3.63 -25.33 -16.87
C PRO A 179 -4.13 -24.67 -15.59
N ALA A 180 -5.44 -24.59 -15.43
CA ALA A 180 -6.05 -24.04 -14.23
C ALA A 180 -5.62 -24.85 -13.00
N PRO A 181 -5.34 -24.20 -11.85
CA PRO A 181 -5.01 -24.92 -10.62
C PRO A 181 -6.25 -25.69 -10.12
N GLU A 182 -6.01 -26.87 -9.57
CA GLU A 182 -7.06 -27.65 -8.91
C GLU A 182 -7.46 -27.07 -7.54
N SER A 183 -6.65 -26.16 -7.03
CA SER A 183 -6.82 -25.52 -5.72
C SER A 183 -7.82 -24.38 -5.77
N GLU A 184 -8.68 -24.30 -4.78
CA GLU A 184 -9.60 -23.17 -4.53
C GLU A 184 -8.93 -22.03 -3.74
N ASP A 185 -7.61 -22.13 -3.42
CA ASP A 185 -6.89 -21.08 -2.71
C ASP A 185 -6.86 -19.79 -3.56
N PRO A 186 -7.41 -18.68 -3.06
CA PRO A 186 -7.44 -17.41 -3.78
C PRO A 186 -6.05 -16.92 -4.23
N VAL A 187 -5.00 -17.24 -3.45
CA VAL A 187 -3.63 -16.87 -3.78
C VAL A 187 -3.13 -17.66 -5.00
N GLU A 188 -3.40 -18.95 -5.06
CA GLU A 188 -3.02 -19.80 -6.19
C GLU A 188 -3.81 -19.44 -7.45
N GLN A 189 -5.10 -19.16 -7.31
CA GLN A 189 -5.96 -18.70 -8.40
C GLN A 189 -5.44 -17.37 -9.00
N MET A 190 -5.11 -16.38 -8.15
CA MET A 190 -4.53 -15.13 -8.61
C MET A 190 -3.15 -15.35 -9.26
N ALA A 191 -2.30 -16.18 -8.67
CA ALA A 191 -0.98 -16.51 -9.21
C ALA A 191 -1.07 -17.18 -10.59
N HIS A 192 -2.05 -18.03 -10.79
CA HIS A 192 -2.34 -18.63 -12.10
C HIS A 192 -2.81 -17.54 -13.09
N ARG A 193 -3.78 -16.71 -12.69
CA ARG A 193 -4.32 -15.64 -13.54
C ARG A 193 -3.24 -14.70 -14.04
N LEU A 194 -2.29 -14.30 -13.18
CA LEU A 194 -1.13 -13.49 -13.57
C LEU A 194 -0.21 -14.15 -14.62
N LYS A 195 -0.31 -15.47 -14.82
CA LYS A 195 0.47 -16.21 -15.84
C LYS A 195 -0.28 -16.39 -17.15
N THR A 196 -1.60 -16.21 -17.19
CA THR A 196 -2.39 -16.28 -18.43
C THR A 196 -2.10 -15.10 -19.34
N GLN A 197 -2.36 -15.24 -20.64
CA GLN A 197 -2.22 -14.14 -21.61
C GLN A 197 -3.13 -12.97 -21.25
N ALA A 198 -4.40 -13.26 -20.93
CA ALA A 198 -5.38 -12.26 -20.53
C ALA A 198 -4.98 -11.53 -19.24
N GLY A 199 -4.56 -12.26 -18.21
CA GLY A 199 -4.14 -11.68 -16.93
C GLY A 199 -2.85 -10.83 -17.07
N ARG A 200 -1.90 -11.26 -17.89
CA ARG A 200 -0.70 -10.46 -18.20
C ARG A 200 -1.04 -9.17 -18.95
N ALA A 201 -1.95 -9.23 -19.91
CA ALA A 201 -2.42 -8.05 -20.63
C ALA A 201 -3.10 -7.05 -19.70
N LEU A 202 -4.00 -7.54 -18.83
CA LEU A 202 -4.69 -6.72 -17.84
C LEU A 202 -3.70 -6.12 -16.83
N TYR A 203 -2.81 -6.92 -16.26
CA TYR A 203 -1.80 -6.45 -15.31
C TYR A 203 -0.84 -5.41 -15.92
N ALA A 204 -0.53 -5.53 -17.21
CA ALA A 204 0.33 -4.58 -17.92
C ALA A 204 -0.24 -3.16 -17.93
N LEU A 205 -1.57 -2.99 -17.86
CA LEU A 205 -2.23 -1.68 -17.79
C LEU A 205 -1.72 -0.84 -16.61
N ARG A 206 -1.28 -1.48 -15.51
CA ARG A 206 -0.73 -0.78 -14.35
C ARG A 206 0.40 0.20 -14.72
N LYS A 207 1.30 -0.21 -15.62
CA LYS A 207 2.43 0.62 -16.06
C LYS A 207 1.99 1.84 -16.87
N HIS A 208 0.85 1.74 -17.54
CA HIS A 208 0.31 2.79 -18.40
C HIS A 208 -0.71 3.69 -17.69
N THR A 209 -1.01 3.43 -16.41
CA THR A 209 -1.99 4.18 -15.63
C THR A 209 -1.34 4.96 -14.48
N VAL A 210 -0.95 4.28 -13.43
CA VAL A 210 -0.47 4.92 -12.19
C VAL A 210 0.83 5.67 -12.42
N GLU A 211 1.81 5.04 -13.10
CA GLU A 211 3.13 5.66 -13.32
C GLU A 211 3.06 6.96 -14.13
N PRO A 212 2.34 7.04 -15.28
CA PRO A 212 2.16 8.28 -15.99
C PRO A 212 1.43 9.37 -15.19
N VAL A 213 0.37 9.02 -14.46
CA VAL A 213 -0.40 9.99 -13.65
C VAL A 213 0.50 10.60 -12.57
N PHE A 214 1.23 9.80 -11.81
CA PHE A 214 2.20 10.31 -10.84
C PHE A 214 3.33 11.10 -11.51
N GLY A 215 3.80 10.66 -12.67
CA GLY A 215 4.81 11.37 -13.46
C GLY A 215 4.33 12.77 -13.86
N ILE A 216 3.10 12.89 -14.34
CA ILE A 216 2.52 14.19 -14.73
C ILE A 216 2.31 15.08 -13.51
N ILE A 217 1.75 14.56 -12.41
CA ILE A 217 1.57 15.33 -11.18
C ILE A 217 2.92 15.86 -10.67
N LYS A 218 3.96 15.03 -10.65
CA LYS A 218 5.28 15.42 -10.15
C LYS A 218 6.05 16.35 -11.10
N HIS A 219 6.06 16.05 -12.39
CA HIS A 219 6.97 16.73 -13.33
C HIS A 219 6.30 17.80 -14.18
N VAL A 220 5.04 17.63 -14.58
CA VAL A 220 4.32 18.60 -15.40
C VAL A 220 3.58 19.61 -14.53
N MET A 221 2.90 19.14 -13.47
CA MET A 221 2.19 20.03 -12.55
C MET A 221 3.10 20.58 -11.45
N GLY A 222 4.33 20.09 -11.32
CA GLY A 222 5.34 20.58 -10.39
C GLY A 222 5.17 20.12 -8.94
N PHE A 223 4.21 19.26 -8.64
CA PHE A 223 3.96 18.76 -7.30
C PHE A 223 4.92 17.63 -6.93
N ARG A 224 6.16 17.99 -6.59
CA ARG A 224 7.24 17.03 -6.32
C ARG A 224 7.37 16.64 -4.85
N GLN A 225 6.91 17.50 -3.95
CA GLN A 225 6.99 17.31 -2.50
C GLN A 225 5.84 18.06 -1.83
N PHE A 226 5.48 17.62 -0.64
CA PHE A 226 4.52 18.32 0.20
C PHE A 226 5.13 19.61 0.76
N SER A 227 4.36 20.67 0.73
CA SER A 227 4.72 21.98 1.28
C SER A 227 4.22 22.15 2.70
N LEU A 228 3.11 21.49 3.03
CA LEU A 228 2.49 21.52 4.33
C LEU A 228 3.05 20.41 5.25
N ARG A 229 2.77 20.51 6.53
CA ARG A 229 3.21 19.59 7.58
C ARG A 229 2.03 19.10 8.39
N GLY A 230 2.17 17.86 8.88
CA GLY A 230 1.09 17.18 9.59
C GLY A 230 0.15 16.44 8.64
N LEU A 231 -0.30 15.26 9.06
CA LEU A 231 -1.02 14.30 8.22
C LEU A 231 -2.26 14.89 7.56
N ASP A 232 -3.06 15.64 8.31
CA ASP A 232 -4.32 16.24 7.80
C ASP A 232 -4.07 17.26 6.70
N LYS A 233 -3.09 18.17 6.91
CA LYS A 233 -2.75 19.20 5.94
C LYS A 233 -2.12 18.59 4.69
N VAL A 234 -1.23 17.62 4.85
CA VAL A 234 -0.60 16.88 3.74
C VAL A 234 -1.66 16.08 2.97
N SER A 235 -2.65 15.50 3.65
CA SER A 235 -3.78 14.82 3.01
C SER A 235 -4.63 15.80 2.19
N GLY A 236 -4.87 17.00 2.71
CA GLY A 236 -5.57 18.07 1.99
C GLY A 236 -4.79 18.51 0.73
N GLU A 237 -3.49 18.68 0.85
CA GLU A 237 -2.60 19.06 -0.26
C GLU A 237 -2.58 17.97 -1.36
N TRP A 238 -2.54 16.69 -0.97
CA TRP A 238 -2.61 15.57 -1.92
C TRP A 238 -3.97 15.52 -2.66
N ARG A 239 -5.07 15.69 -1.93
CA ARG A 239 -6.42 15.76 -2.52
C ARG A 239 -6.53 16.92 -3.52
N LEU A 240 -5.99 18.10 -3.19
CA LEU A 240 -6.00 19.25 -4.08
C LEU A 240 -5.19 19.00 -5.37
N ALA A 241 -4.00 18.41 -5.25
CA ALA A 241 -3.15 18.11 -6.40
C ALA A 241 -3.83 17.08 -7.33
N THR A 242 -4.43 16.02 -6.78
CA THR A 242 -5.13 15.01 -7.58
C THR A 242 -6.46 15.50 -8.13
N MET A 243 -7.17 16.38 -7.44
CA MET A 243 -8.35 17.07 -7.97
C MET A 243 -7.98 17.94 -9.18
N ALA A 244 -6.91 18.71 -9.11
CA ALA A 244 -6.44 19.51 -10.23
C ALA A 244 -6.07 18.64 -11.45
N TRP A 245 -5.47 17.47 -11.22
CA TRP A 245 -5.25 16.46 -12.27
C TRP A 245 -6.59 15.99 -12.87
N ASN A 246 -7.56 15.60 -12.04
CA ASN A 246 -8.85 15.11 -12.50
C ASN A 246 -9.60 16.14 -13.32
N ILE A 247 -9.63 17.41 -12.90
CA ILE A 247 -10.25 18.50 -13.67
C ILE A 247 -9.61 18.62 -15.05
N LYS A 248 -8.28 18.64 -15.10
CA LYS A 248 -7.53 18.72 -16.37
C LYS A 248 -7.81 17.50 -17.27
N ARG A 249 -7.92 16.31 -16.67
CA ARG A 249 -8.19 15.08 -17.41
C ARG A 249 -9.62 15.03 -17.94
N MET A 250 -10.61 15.36 -17.11
CA MET A 250 -12.01 15.45 -17.51
C MET A 250 -12.21 16.43 -18.66
N HIS A 251 -11.61 17.62 -18.57
CA HIS A 251 -11.67 18.59 -19.68
C HIS A 251 -11.15 17.99 -21.00
N ARG A 252 -10.06 17.20 -20.96
CA ARG A 252 -9.55 16.54 -22.17
C ARG A 252 -10.47 15.43 -22.70
N LEU A 253 -11.10 14.69 -21.81
CA LEU A 253 -12.02 13.61 -22.18
C LEU A 253 -13.34 14.15 -22.79
N THR A 254 -13.74 15.38 -22.43
CA THR A 254 -14.96 16.01 -22.93
C THR A 254 -14.73 16.90 -24.15
N ALA A 255 -13.49 17.34 -24.39
CA ALA A 255 -13.14 18.25 -25.50
C ALA A 255 -12.62 17.50 -26.76
N GLY A 256 -12.45 16.18 -26.68
CA GLY A 256 -12.06 15.31 -27.81
C GLY A 256 -13.18 14.43 -28.25
#